data_4f6f8b7f08b068ba92a0c3b9624ea379
#
_entry.id   4f6f8b7f08b068ba92a0c3b9624ea379
#
_cell.length_a   1.000
_cell.length_b   1.000
_cell.length_c   1.000
_cell.angle_alpha   90.00
_cell.angle_beta   90.00
_cell.angle_gamma   90.00
#
_symmetry.space_group_name_H-M   'P 1'
#
loop_
_entity.id
_entity.type
_entity.pdbx_description
1 polymer ?
#
loop_
_entity_poly.entity_id
_entity_poly.type
_entity_poly.pdbx_seq_one_letter_code
_entity_poly.pdbx_strand_id
1 'polypeptide(L)'
;MANNTIFDDVFQTIKEKMPELTIPLINEVFGTNYSTDTAIVQGKNEHHTASGKIVTDSYLIIGTCRYHLECQSTEDNTMILRMIEYDFAIGLEYAQKEDGRYRIHLPYSCVLYLRGDDPTPSQNLELMLPDGRSIEYGVPVIRMEWYSIEKIFQKHLIMLLPFYVMRYENAKLEDEKLCKHLYEECALIQKYLEETYLQKGEEKAFRDVMELINRITDYIFSKEENIRKELSEIMGGQVLELESDRLIKKGEQIGLERGETAVTNLVKKLMDANRIDDLKRITSDTEYRKKLMREMGEDIPKV
;
A
#
# COMPACT_ATOMS: atom_id res chain seq x y z
N MET A 1 -8.95 8.92 -21.75
CA MET A 1 -8.69 8.94 -20.30
C MET A 1 -9.05 7.54 -19.83
N ALA A 2 -8.09 6.74 -19.35
CA ALA A 2 -8.42 5.47 -18.74
C ALA A 2 -9.31 5.76 -17.54
N ASN A 3 -10.46 5.10 -17.43
CA ASN A 3 -11.26 5.11 -16.22
C ASN A 3 -10.43 4.41 -15.15
N ASN A 4 -9.79 5.18 -14.29
CA ASN A 4 -9.04 4.64 -13.15
C ASN A 4 -10.04 3.90 -12.27
N THR A 5 -9.91 2.60 -12.18
CA THR A 5 -10.79 1.77 -11.34
C THR A 5 -10.32 1.81 -9.89
N ILE A 6 -11.16 1.38 -8.95
CA ILE A 6 -10.75 1.25 -7.54
C ILE A 6 -9.54 0.30 -7.40
N PHE A 7 -9.45 -0.70 -8.27
CA PHE A 7 -8.38 -1.69 -8.26
C PHE A 7 -7.05 -1.06 -8.65
N ASP A 8 -7.05 -0.23 -9.70
CA ASP A 8 -5.87 0.53 -10.14
C ASP A 8 -5.40 1.47 -9.03
N ASP A 9 -6.35 2.14 -8.37
CA ASP A 9 -6.05 3.09 -7.30
C ASP A 9 -5.46 2.39 -6.05
N VAL A 10 -5.97 1.21 -5.68
CA VAL A 10 -5.40 0.39 -4.60
C VAL A 10 -4.01 -0.12 -4.97
N PHE A 11 -3.82 -0.63 -6.19
CA PHE A 11 -2.51 -1.08 -6.66
C PHE A 11 -1.48 0.05 -6.68
N GLN A 12 -1.85 1.25 -7.17
CA GLN A 12 -1.00 2.44 -7.13
C GLN A 12 -0.67 2.84 -5.70
N THR A 13 -1.65 2.80 -4.79
CA THR A 13 -1.44 3.13 -3.37
C THR A 13 -0.42 2.18 -2.72
N ILE A 14 -0.50 0.88 -2.97
CA ILE A 14 0.50 -0.09 -2.49
C ILE A 14 1.89 0.31 -2.97
N LYS A 15 2.02 0.52 -4.26
CA LYS A 15 3.29 0.84 -4.89
C LYS A 15 3.90 2.15 -4.37
N GLU A 16 3.09 3.17 -4.15
CA GLU A 16 3.55 4.49 -3.71
C GLU A 16 3.87 4.56 -2.21
N LYS A 17 3.04 3.93 -1.38
CA LYS A 17 3.14 4.03 0.08
C LYS A 17 3.81 2.84 0.75
N MET A 18 3.75 1.66 0.13
CA MET A 18 4.23 0.39 0.68
C MET A 18 4.98 -0.42 -0.39
N PRO A 19 5.96 0.18 -1.11
CA PRO A 19 6.65 -0.48 -2.21
C PRO A 19 7.33 -1.80 -1.79
N GLU A 20 7.73 -1.92 -0.53
CA GLU A 20 8.32 -3.14 0.03
C GLU A 20 7.41 -4.37 -0.10
N LEU A 21 6.09 -4.18 -0.14
CA LEU A 21 5.13 -5.28 -0.35
C LEU A 21 5.21 -5.88 -1.77
N THR A 22 5.87 -5.20 -2.72
CA THR A 22 6.10 -5.73 -4.07
C THR A 22 7.26 -6.71 -4.15
N ILE A 23 8.20 -6.66 -3.19
CA ILE A 23 9.40 -7.52 -3.17
C ILE A 23 9.05 -9.00 -3.14
N PRO A 24 8.16 -9.50 -2.25
CA PRO A 24 7.80 -10.90 -2.24
C PRO A 24 7.16 -11.36 -3.57
N LEU A 25 6.39 -10.50 -4.23
CA LEU A 25 5.83 -10.81 -5.54
C LEU A 25 6.91 -10.94 -6.60
N ILE A 26 7.88 -10.03 -6.63
CA ILE A 26 9.06 -10.08 -7.51
C ILE A 26 9.84 -11.38 -7.26
N ASN A 27 10.08 -11.73 -6.00
CA ASN A 27 10.76 -12.96 -5.64
C ASN A 27 10.01 -14.20 -6.14
N GLU A 28 8.69 -14.24 -5.97
CA GLU A 28 7.83 -15.34 -6.39
C GLU A 28 7.84 -15.53 -7.91
N VAL A 29 7.76 -14.43 -8.66
CA VAL A 29 7.64 -14.47 -10.13
C VAL A 29 8.97 -14.78 -10.80
N PHE A 30 10.03 -14.13 -10.36
CA PHE A 30 11.32 -14.14 -11.06
C PHE A 30 12.36 -15.04 -10.39
N GLY A 31 11.98 -15.75 -9.29
CA GLY A 31 12.89 -16.64 -8.58
C GLY A 31 14.05 -15.88 -7.91
N THR A 32 13.87 -14.61 -7.59
CA THR A 32 14.84 -13.80 -6.86
C THR A 32 14.71 -14.04 -5.35
N ASN A 33 15.65 -13.52 -4.56
CA ASN A 33 15.64 -13.65 -3.11
C ASN A 33 16.03 -12.32 -2.44
N TYR A 34 15.33 -11.25 -2.80
CA TYR A 34 15.53 -9.95 -2.16
C TYR A 34 14.95 -9.96 -0.74
N SER A 35 15.67 -9.35 0.21
CA SER A 35 15.10 -9.03 1.52
C SER A 35 14.02 -7.95 1.38
N THR A 36 12.99 -7.98 2.24
CA THR A 36 11.95 -6.96 2.30
C THR A 36 12.51 -5.56 2.60
N ASP A 37 13.69 -5.46 3.21
CA ASP A 37 14.40 -4.19 3.46
C ASP A 37 15.19 -3.69 2.26
N THR A 38 15.17 -4.41 1.14
CA THR A 38 15.91 -4.01 -0.06
C THR A 38 15.37 -2.68 -0.59
N ALA A 39 16.27 -1.72 -0.84
CA ALA A 39 15.88 -0.42 -1.38
C ALA A 39 15.27 -0.56 -2.77
N ILE A 40 14.08 0.00 -2.93
CA ILE A 40 13.34 0.08 -4.20
C ILE A 40 13.35 1.53 -4.64
N VAL A 41 13.68 1.75 -5.91
CA VAL A 41 13.51 3.05 -6.56
C VAL A 41 12.34 2.93 -7.52
N GLN A 42 11.33 3.80 -7.35
CA GLN A 42 10.25 3.90 -8.31
C GLN A 42 10.75 4.63 -9.55
N GLY A 43 10.65 3.98 -10.71
CA GLY A 43 10.91 4.60 -11.99
C GLY A 43 9.75 5.49 -12.43
N LYS A 44 9.96 6.21 -13.52
CA LYS A 44 8.87 6.97 -14.14
C LYS A 44 7.92 6.01 -14.83
N ASN A 45 6.63 6.11 -14.53
CA ASN A 45 5.59 5.33 -15.20
C ASN A 45 5.16 5.94 -16.54
N GLU A 46 5.64 7.13 -16.88
CA GLU A 46 5.32 7.83 -18.13
C GLU A 46 6.51 7.73 -19.09
N HIS A 47 6.28 7.12 -20.25
CA HIS A 47 7.28 6.91 -21.29
C HIS A 47 6.86 7.64 -22.54
N HIS A 48 7.77 8.43 -23.11
CA HIS A 48 7.51 9.16 -24.35
C HIS A 48 8.04 8.37 -25.54
N THR A 49 7.15 8.04 -26.45
CA THR A 49 7.47 7.37 -27.73
C THR A 49 7.20 8.30 -28.90
N ALA A 50 7.66 7.93 -30.10
CA ALA A 50 7.37 8.68 -31.31
C ALA A 50 5.86 8.74 -31.64
N SER A 51 5.09 7.77 -31.19
CA SER A 51 3.64 7.66 -31.38
C SER A 51 2.81 8.30 -30.27
N GLY A 52 3.44 8.75 -29.18
CA GLY A 52 2.73 9.36 -28.04
C GLY A 52 3.32 9.01 -26.68
N LYS A 53 2.47 9.17 -25.66
CA LYS A 53 2.79 8.87 -24.27
C LYS A 53 2.23 7.50 -23.89
N ILE A 54 3.08 6.66 -23.33
CA ILE A 54 2.74 5.38 -22.71
C ILE A 54 2.76 5.57 -21.20
N VAL A 55 1.79 5.00 -20.49
CA VAL A 55 1.72 4.99 -19.03
C VAL A 55 1.64 3.54 -18.57
N THR A 56 2.60 3.12 -17.76
CA THR A 56 2.66 1.80 -17.13
C THR A 56 2.12 1.83 -15.71
N ASP A 57 1.59 0.71 -15.23
CA ASP A 57 1.08 0.65 -13.86
C ASP A 57 2.22 0.72 -12.83
N SER A 58 3.32 0.00 -13.06
CA SER A 58 4.44 -0.01 -12.12
C SER A 58 5.78 -0.25 -12.82
N TYR A 59 6.72 0.63 -12.57
CA TYR A 59 8.11 0.47 -12.96
C TYR A 59 9.02 0.66 -11.75
N LEU A 60 9.75 -0.40 -11.38
CA LEU A 60 10.55 -0.48 -10.16
C LEU A 60 12.01 -0.84 -10.50
N ILE A 61 12.95 -0.31 -9.72
CA ILE A 61 14.37 -0.59 -9.86
C ILE A 61 14.90 -1.11 -8.53
N ILE A 62 15.50 -2.30 -8.55
CA ILE A 62 16.17 -2.92 -7.41
C ILE A 62 17.63 -3.19 -7.81
N GLY A 63 18.56 -2.44 -7.24
CA GLY A 63 19.95 -2.48 -7.67
C GLY A 63 20.10 -2.07 -9.13
N THR A 64 20.54 -3.01 -10.00
CA THR A 64 20.66 -2.80 -11.45
C THR A 64 19.49 -3.41 -12.24
N CYS A 65 18.62 -4.18 -11.60
CA CYS A 65 17.50 -4.85 -12.23
C CYS A 65 16.28 -3.94 -12.32
N ARG A 66 15.55 -4.04 -13.40
CA ARG A 66 14.34 -3.27 -13.70
C ARG A 66 13.16 -4.21 -13.78
N TYR A 67 12.07 -3.86 -13.09
CA TYR A 67 10.86 -4.65 -12.98
C TYR A 67 9.67 -3.83 -13.46
N HIS A 68 8.84 -4.43 -14.30
CA HIS A 68 7.60 -3.87 -14.80
C HIS A 68 6.44 -4.78 -14.40
N LEU A 69 5.53 -4.26 -13.56
CA LEU A 69 4.38 -4.99 -13.05
C LEU A 69 3.12 -4.31 -13.55
N GLU A 70 2.27 -5.04 -14.27
CA GLU A 70 0.96 -4.58 -14.69
C GLU A 70 -0.13 -5.31 -13.91
N CYS A 71 -1.15 -4.56 -13.47
CA CYS A 71 -2.30 -5.10 -12.74
C CYS A 71 -3.56 -4.95 -13.60
N GLN A 72 -4.18 -6.07 -13.94
CA GLN A 72 -5.37 -6.08 -14.79
C GLN A 72 -6.55 -6.68 -14.04
N SER A 73 -7.68 -6.00 -14.05
CA SER A 73 -8.89 -6.47 -13.37
C SER A 73 -9.52 -7.69 -14.03
N THR A 74 -9.34 -7.87 -15.34
CA THR A 74 -9.87 -8.98 -16.14
C THR A 74 -8.81 -9.44 -17.14
N GLU A 75 -8.94 -10.68 -17.61
CA GLU A 75 -8.06 -11.20 -18.67
C GLU A 75 -8.24 -10.41 -19.98
N ASP A 76 -7.11 -10.12 -20.60
CA ASP A 76 -7.02 -9.45 -21.90
C ASP A 76 -6.02 -10.22 -22.77
N ASN A 77 -6.52 -10.85 -23.83
CA ASN A 77 -5.71 -11.61 -24.77
C ASN A 77 -4.72 -10.74 -25.57
N THR A 78 -4.92 -9.43 -25.57
CA THR A 78 -4.01 -8.48 -26.24
C THR A 78 -2.95 -7.93 -25.30
N MET A 79 -2.96 -8.32 -24.02
CA MET A 79 -2.06 -7.79 -23.01
C MET A 79 -0.59 -8.02 -23.39
N ILE A 80 -0.24 -9.14 -23.98
CA ILE A 80 1.14 -9.43 -24.42
C ILE A 80 1.65 -8.42 -25.47
N LEU A 81 0.75 -7.87 -26.31
CA LEU A 81 1.09 -6.84 -27.29
C LEU A 81 1.37 -5.50 -26.61
N ARG A 82 0.60 -5.18 -25.56
CA ARG A 82 0.85 -3.99 -24.75
C ARG A 82 2.15 -4.14 -23.95
N MET A 83 2.39 -5.31 -23.38
CA MET A 83 3.61 -5.57 -22.61
C MET A 83 4.87 -5.37 -23.42
N ILE A 84 4.95 -5.91 -24.65
CA ILE A 84 6.14 -5.70 -25.50
C ILE A 84 6.33 -4.23 -25.88
N GLU A 85 5.24 -3.48 -26.12
CA GLU A 85 5.29 -2.05 -26.41
C GLU A 85 5.83 -1.27 -25.19
N TYR A 86 5.35 -1.57 -23.99
CA TYR A 86 5.76 -0.93 -22.75
C TYR A 86 7.22 -1.25 -22.42
N ASP A 87 7.59 -2.52 -22.47
CA ASP A 87 8.94 -2.98 -22.17
C ASP A 87 9.97 -2.41 -23.15
N PHE A 88 9.58 -2.29 -24.42
CA PHE A 88 10.43 -1.67 -25.42
C PHE A 88 10.61 -0.16 -25.17
N ALA A 89 9.54 0.54 -24.78
CA ALA A 89 9.62 1.95 -24.42
C ALA A 89 10.54 2.16 -23.20
N ILE A 90 10.39 1.35 -22.15
CA ILE A 90 11.29 1.34 -20.99
C ILE A 90 12.73 1.07 -21.41
N GLY A 91 12.94 0.03 -22.23
CA GLY A 91 14.27 -0.37 -22.70
C GLY A 91 14.98 0.71 -23.53
N LEU A 92 14.23 1.46 -24.34
CA LEU A 92 14.76 2.56 -25.15
C LEU A 92 15.31 3.72 -24.31
N GLU A 93 14.71 4.05 -23.17
CA GLU A 93 15.19 5.10 -22.28
C GLU A 93 16.60 4.83 -21.74
N TYR A 94 16.98 3.55 -21.67
CA TYR A 94 18.27 3.10 -21.14
C TYR A 94 19.15 2.47 -22.21
N ALA A 95 18.82 2.67 -23.49
CA ALA A 95 19.60 2.12 -24.59
C ALA A 95 21.03 2.67 -24.59
N GLN A 96 22.00 1.78 -24.58
CA GLN A 96 23.42 2.12 -24.57
C GLN A 96 24.02 1.83 -25.95
N LYS A 97 24.94 2.71 -26.39
CA LYS A 97 25.69 2.51 -27.62
C LYS A 97 27.07 1.96 -27.29
N GLU A 98 27.29 0.68 -27.63
CA GLU A 98 28.56 -0.01 -27.44
C GLU A 98 29.02 -0.58 -28.77
N ASP A 99 30.30 -0.38 -29.11
CA ASP A 99 30.92 -0.88 -30.36
C ASP A 99 30.12 -0.55 -31.64
N GLY A 100 29.53 0.66 -31.68
CA GLY A 100 28.73 1.11 -32.83
C GLY A 100 27.32 0.52 -32.91
N ARG A 101 26.88 -0.29 -31.94
CA ARG A 101 25.57 -0.91 -31.87
C ARG A 101 24.81 -0.39 -30.65
N TYR A 102 23.49 -0.25 -30.78
CA TYR A 102 22.61 -0.01 -29.63
C TYR A 102 22.24 -1.33 -28.99
N ARG A 103 22.36 -1.39 -27.65
CA ARG A 103 21.85 -2.49 -26.83
C ARG A 103 20.66 -1.97 -26.03
N ILE A 104 19.57 -2.71 -26.10
CA ILE A 104 18.32 -2.43 -25.39
C ILE A 104 18.10 -3.60 -24.44
N HIS A 105 17.98 -3.29 -23.16
CA HIS A 105 17.66 -4.27 -22.12
C HIS A 105 16.21 -4.06 -21.69
N LEU A 106 15.36 -5.05 -21.98
CA LEU A 106 13.98 -5.04 -21.50
C LEU A 106 13.94 -5.28 -19.99
N PRO A 107 12.93 -4.75 -19.27
CA PRO A 107 12.73 -5.05 -17.86
C PRO A 107 12.28 -6.51 -17.65
N TYR A 108 12.35 -6.98 -16.41
CA TYR A 108 11.66 -8.18 -15.98
C TYR A 108 10.19 -7.82 -15.77
N SER A 109 9.30 -8.38 -16.58
CA SER A 109 7.90 -7.95 -16.62
C SER A 109 6.96 -9.07 -16.24
N CYS A 110 5.88 -8.76 -15.53
CA CYS A 110 4.79 -9.68 -15.26
C CYS A 110 3.42 -8.98 -15.24
N VAL A 111 2.37 -9.76 -15.45
CA VAL A 111 0.98 -9.31 -15.35
C VAL A 111 0.29 -10.00 -14.19
N LEU A 112 -0.31 -9.22 -13.30
CA LEU A 112 -1.20 -9.69 -12.24
C LEU A 112 -2.65 -9.56 -12.73
N TYR A 113 -3.35 -10.68 -12.90
CA TYR A 113 -4.78 -10.72 -13.14
C TYR A 113 -5.54 -10.90 -11.82
N LEU A 114 -6.48 -10.00 -11.56
CA LEU A 114 -7.30 -10.05 -10.35
C LEU A 114 -8.50 -10.98 -10.49
N ARG A 115 -8.91 -11.30 -11.73
CA ARG A 115 -9.95 -12.25 -12.09
C ARG A 115 -9.46 -13.19 -13.19
N GLY A 116 -10.13 -14.33 -13.31
CA GLY A 116 -9.79 -15.35 -14.30
C GLY A 116 -9.08 -16.55 -13.69
N ASP A 117 -9.37 -17.72 -14.24
CA ASP A 117 -8.91 -19.02 -13.75
C ASP A 117 -8.06 -19.79 -14.77
N ASP A 118 -7.68 -19.16 -15.90
CA ASP A 118 -6.80 -19.76 -16.90
C ASP A 118 -5.52 -20.28 -16.25
N PRO A 119 -5.17 -21.56 -16.40
CA PRO A 119 -3.97 -22.14 -15.79
C PRO A 119 -2.66 -21.74 -16.46
N THR A 120 -2.70 -21.00 -17.57
CA THR A 120 -1.50 -20.64 -18.35
C THR A 120 -0.58 -19.71 -17.55
N PRO A 121 0.69 -20.11 -17.30
CA PRO A 121 1.59 -19.35 -16.41
C PRO A 121 2.29 -18.17 -17.11
N SER A 122 2.17 -18.06 -18.43
CA SER A 122 2.78 -16.98 -19.20
C SER A 122 1.98 -16.67 -20.45
N GLN A 123 2.05 -15.43 -20.90
CA GLN A 123 1.64 -15.04 -22.25
C GLN A 123 2.88 -14.93 -23.12
N ASN A 124 2.80 -15.39 -24.37
CA ASN A 124 3.93 -15.49 -25.27
C ASN A 124 3.61 -14.83 -26.61
N LEU A 125 4.63 -14.20 -27.18
CA LEU A 125 4.61 -13.54 -28.48
C LEU A 125 5.84 -13.96 -29.27
N GLU A 126 5.66 -14.32 -30.53
CA GLU A 126 6.76 -14.56 -31.50
C GLU A 126 6.88 -13.37 -32.45
N LEU A 127 8.04 -12.72 -32.45
CA LEU A 127 8.37 -11.63 -33.36
C LEU A 127 9.11 -12.24 -34.59
N MET A 128 8.44 -12.23 -35.73
CA MET A 128 9.02 -12.72 -36.99
C MET A 128 9.81 -11.62 -37.71
N LEU A 129 11.07 -11.87 -38.01
CA LEU A 129 11.90 -10.96 -38.77
C LEU A 129 11.80 -11.25 -40.29
N PRO A 130 12.03 -10.25 -41.18
CA PRO A 130 11.94 -10.43 -42.63
C PRO A 130 12.90 -11.47 -43.20
N ASP A 131 13.99 -11.77 -42.50
CA ASP A 131 14.99 -12.77 -42.90
C ASP A 131 14.65 -14.19 -42.42
N GLY A 132 13.45 -14.39 -41.84
CA GLY A 132 12.96 -15.68 -41.37
C GLY A 132 13.41 -16.06 -39.94
N ARG A 133 14.20 -15.21 -39.26
CA ARG A 133 14.50 -15.41 -37.83
C ARG A 133 13.31 -14.99 -37.00
N SER A 134 13.17 -15.57 -35.80
CA SER A 134 12.21 -15.13 -34.83
C SER A 134 12.85 -14.87 -33.47
N ILE A 135 12.16 -14.08 -32.66
CA ILE A 135 12.48 -13.80 -31.26
C ILE A 135 11.24 -14.13 -30.46
N GLU A 136 11.38 -15.02 -29.50
CA GLU A 136 10.31 -15.29 -28.52
C GLU A 136 10.36 -14.27 -27.39
N TYR A 137 9.22 -13.70 -27.07
CA TYR A 137 9.02 -12.81 -25.94
C TYR A 137 7.90 -13.36 -25.06
N GLY A 138 8.21 -13.63 -23.79
CA GLY A 138 7.29 -14.21 -22.85
C GLY A 138 7.19 -13.37 -21.57
N VAL A 139 5.97 -13.22 -21.05
CA VAL A 139 5.68 -12.50 -19.82
C VAL A 139 4.98 -13.45 -18.85
N PRO A 140 5.57 -13.70 -17.68
CA PRO A 140 4.91 -14.43 -16.60
C PRO A 140 3.58 -13.79 -16.20
N VAL A 141 2.61 -14.63 -15.85
CA VAL A 141 1.30 -14.22 -15.38
C VAL A 141 1.10 -14.72 -13.97
N ILE A 142 0.52 -13.89 -13.13
CA ILE A 142 0.01 -14.25 -11.81
C ILE A 142 -1.50 -14.06 -11.82
N ARG A 143 -2.22 -14.99 -11.20
CA ARG A 143 -3.67 -14.86 -10.99
C ARG A 143 -4.00 -14.94 -9.52
N MET A 144 -4.85 -14.03 -9.06
CA MET A 144 -5.30 -14.00 -7.66
C MET A 144 -5.89 -15.34 -7.23
N GLU A 145 -6.60 -16.03 -8.12
CA GLU A 145 -7.24 -17.33 -7.87
C GLU A 145 -6.26 -18.47 -7.54
N TRP A 146 -4.97 -18.34 -7.90
CA TRP A 146 -3.95 -19.36 -7.60
C TRP A 146 -3.47 -19.36 -6.15
N TYR A 147 -3.84 -18.35 -5.38
CA TYR A 147 -3.33 -18.14 -4.03
C TYR A 147 -4.46 -18.24 -2.99
N SER A 148 -4.36 -19.25 -2.12
CA SER A 148 -5.14 -19.28 -0.87
C SER A 148 -4.56 -18.30 0.14
N ILE A 149 -5.33 -18.03 1.22
CA ILE A 149 -4.86 -17.19 2.33
C ILE A 149 -3.54 -17.71 2.89
N GLU A 150 -3.46 -19.02 3.14
CA GLU A 150 -2.26 -19.65 3.69
C GLU A 150 -1.05 -19.47 2.79
N LYS A 151 -1.22 -19.63 1.45
CA LYS A 151 -0.14 -19.41 0.49
C LYS A 151 0.30 -17.96 0.46
N ILE A 152 -0.64 -17.01 0.56
CA ILE A 152 -0.33 -15.57 0.60
C ILE A 152 0.56 -15.28 1.81
N PHE A 153 0.18 -15.75 3.00
CA PHE A 153 0.96 -15.50 4.21
C PHE A 153 2.28 -16.30 4.23
N GLN A 154 2.27 -17.55 3.80
CA GLN A 154 3.49 -18.37 3.71
C GLN A 154 4.54 -17.74 2.79
N LYS A 155 4.11 -17.11 1.70
CA LYS A 155 4.97 -16.47 0.70
C LYS A 155 5.13 -14.96 0.91
N HIS A 156 4.55 -14.42 1.98
CA HIS A 156 4.53 -12.98 2.30
C HIS A 156 3.94 -12.08 1.19
N LEU A 157 3.02 -12.61 0.38
CA LEU A 157 2.39 -11.90 -0.74
C LEU A 157 1.27 -10.96 -0.25
N ILE A 158 1.54 -10.17 0.79
CA ILE A 158 0.56 -9.32 1.47
C ILE A 158 -0.10 -8.31 0.51
N MET A 159 0.61 -7.87 -0.52
CA MET A 159 0.04 -6.98 -1.52
C MET A 159 -1.18 -7.55 -2.28
N LEU A 160 -1.38 -8.88 -2.23
CA LEU A 160 -2.53 -9.52 -2.87
C LEU A 160 -3.79 -9.49 -1.98
N LEU A 161 -3.65 -9.31 -0.66
CA LEU A 161 -4.78 -9.39 0.27
C LEU A 161 -5.92 -8.41 -0.01
N PRO A 162 -5.68 -7.14 -0.38
CA PRO A 162 -6.78 -6.23 -0.73
C PRO A 162 -7.71 -6.77 -1.84
N PHE A 163 -7.14 -7.55 -2.76
CA PHE A 163 -7.88 -8.11 -3.89
C PHE A 163 -8.49 -9.48 -3.60
N TYR A 164 -8.20 -10.08 -2.44
CA TYR A 164 -8.64 -11.44 -2.12
C TYR A 164 -10.16 -11.59 -2.14
N VAL A 165 -10.88 -10.59 -1.65
CA VAL A 165 -12.36 -10.62 -1.57
C VAL A 165 -13.05 -10.56 -2.94
N MET A 166 -12.34 -10.25 -4.03
CA MET A 166 -12.90 -10.21 -5.39
C MET A 166 -13.44 -11.55 -5.86
N ARG A 167 -12.96 -12.66 -5.31
CA ARG A 167 -13.50 -14.02 -5.60
C ARG A 167 -14.97 -14.19 -5.22
N TYR A 168 -15.48 -13.30 -4.36
CA TYR A 168 -16.88 -13.28 -3.92
C TYR A 168 -17.74 -12.26 -4.67
N GLU A 169 -17.18 -11.48 -5.60
CA GLU A 169 -17.89 -10.39 -6.31
C GLU A 169 -19.15 -10.85 -7.03
N ASN A 170 -19.13 -12.05 -7.63
CA ASN A 170 -20.26 -12.63 -8.36
C ASN A 170 -20.93 -13.78 -7.60
N ALA A 171 -20.59 -13.95 -6.34
CA ALA A 171 -21.12 -15.03 -5.52
C ALA A 171 -22.57 -14.75 -5.13
N LYS A 172 -23.39 -15.80 -5.08
CA LYS A 172 -24.77 -15.71 -4.56
C LYS A 172 -24.72 -15.68 -3.03
N LEU A 173 -24.58 -14.49 -2.48
CA LEU A 173 -24.43 -14.25 -1.04
C LEU A 173 -25.73 -14.47 -0.24
N GLU A 174 -26.79 -14.94 -0.88
CA GLU A 174 -27.99 -15.50 -0.25
C GLU A 174 -27.73 -16.89 0.37
N ASP A 175 -26.64 -17.56 -0.04
CA ASP A 175 -26.22 -18.82 0.54
C ASP A 175 -25.46 -18.58 1.87
N GLU A 176 -26.12 -18.95 2.99
CA GLU A 176 -25.55 -18.80 4.34
C GLU A 176 -24.19 -19.48 4.51
N LYS A 177 -23.94 -20.60 3.81
CA LYS A 177 -22.64 -21.29 3.90
C LYS A 177 -21.54 -20.50 3.25
N LEU A 178 -21.84 -19.85 2.13
CA LEU A 178 -20.89 -19.03 1.41
C LEU A 178 -20.57 -17.75 2.18
N CYS A 179 -21.58 -17.10 2.78
CA CYS A 179 -21.37 -15.96 3.67
C CYS A 179 -20.51 -16.32 4.88
N LYS A 180 -20.82 -17.46 5.52
CA LYS A 180 -20.04 -17.95 6.64
C LYS A 180 -18.56 -18.17 6.26
N HIS A 181 -18.33 -18.77 5.10
CA HIS A 181 -16.97 -18.99 4.59
C HIS A 181 -16.22 -17.68 4.36
N LEU A 182 -16.86 -16.68 3.74
CA LEU A 182 -16.32 -15.34 3.56
C LEU A 182 -15.90 -14.71 4.90
N TYR A 183 -16.77 -14.79 5.92
CA TYR A 183 -16.50 -14.25 7.25
C TYR A 183 -15.33 -14.97 7.95
N GLU A 184 -15.29 -16.30 7.85
CA GLU A 184 -14.18 -17.11 8.37
C GLU A 184 -12.85 -16.75 7.70
N GLU A 185 -12.82 -16.55 6.39
CA GLU A 185 -11.63 -16.13 5.65
C GLU A 185 -11.19 -14.71 6.01
N CYS A 186 -12.12 -13.77 6.14
CA CYS A 186 -11.81 -12.40 6.56
C CYS A 186 -11.27 -12.35 7.99
N ALA A 187 -11.83 -13.12 8.91
CA ALA A 187 -11.32 -13.26 10.27
C ALA A 187 -9.91 -13.89 10.30
N LEU A 188 -9.65 -14.84 9.41
CA LEU A 188 -8.33 -15.44 9.27
C LEU A 188 -7.29 -14.45 8.72
N ILE A 189 -7.66 -13.64 7.72
CA ILE A 189 -6.83 -12.56 7.17
C ILE A 189 -6.46 -11.59 8.29
N GLN A 190 -7.46 -11.11 9.06
CA GLN A 190 -7.22 -10.19 10.16
C GLN A 190 -6.24 -10.78 11.17
N LYS A 191 -6.49 -12.00 11.65
CA LYS A 191 -5.63 -12.67 12.61
C LYS A 191 -4.18 -12.76 12.11
N TYR A 192 -3.95 -13.17 10.88
CA TYR A 192 -2.61 -13.27 10.33
C TYR A 192 -1.94 -11.91 10.18
N LEU A 193 -2.68 -10.85 9.83
CA LEU A 193 -2.13 -9.49 9.76
C LEU A 193 -1.76 -8.97 11.15
N GLU A 194 -2.56 -9.26 12.19
CA GLU A 194 -2.23 -8.95 13.58
C GLU A 194 -0.92 -9.65 14.00
N GLU A 195 -0.79 -10.93 13.71
CA GLU A 195 0.42 -11.70 13.99
C GLU A 195 1.63 -11.18 13.21
N THR A 196 1.43 -10.72 11.97
CA THR A 196 2.50 -10.25 11.10
C THR A 196 3.02 -8.88 11.50
N TYR A 197 2.13 -7.97 11.89
CA TYR A 197 2.44 -6.55 12.10
C TYR A 197 2.33 -6.12 13.55
N LEU A 198 1.20 -6.38 14.24
CA LEU A 198 0.96 -5.84 15.57
C LEU A 198 1.89 -6.45 16.62
N GLN A 199 2.19 -7.75 16.52
CA GLN A 199 3.15 -8.39 17.42
C GLN A 199 4.57 -7.83 17.28
N LYS A 200 4.87 -7.18 16.16
CA LYS A 200 6.16 -6.51 15.91
C LYS A 200 6.13 -5.01 16.21
N GLY A 201 4.97 -4.46 16.61
CA GLY A 201 4.80 -3.03 16.84
C GLY A 201 4.65 -2.20 15.56
N GLU A 202 4.33 -2.84 14.43
CA GLU A 202 4.17 -2.21 13.10
C GLU A 202 2.71 -1.77 12.85
N GLU A 203 2.10 -1.06 13.81
CA GLU A 203 0.69 -0.66 13.78
C GLU A 203 0.30 0.14 12.54
N LYS A 204 1.21 0.96 12.03
CA LYS A 204 0.95 1.75 10.82
C LYS A 204 0.78 0.85 9.60
N ALA A 205 1.69 -0.12 9.40
CA ALA A 205 1.61 -1.05 8.28
C ALA A 205 0.34 -1.89 8.35
N PHE A 206 -0.05 -2.36 9.55
CA PHE A 206 -1.32 -3.04 9.77
C PHE A 206 -2.51 -2.20 9.29
N ARG A 207 -2.60 -0.94 9.74
CA ARG A 207 -3.71 -0.05 9.35
C ARG A 207 -3.74 0.24 7.84
N ASP A 208 -2.58 0.54 7.27
CA ASP A 208 -2.47 0.87 5.85
C ASP A 208 -2.95 -0.32 4.98
N VAL A 209 -2.58 -1.56 5.32
CA VAL A 209 -3.07 -2.76 4.61
C VAL A 209 -4.56 -2.98 4.84
N MET A 210 -5.05 -2.86 6.10
CA MET A 210 -6.47 -3.02 6.42
C MET A 210 -7.35 -1.98 5.73
N GLU A 211 -6.89 -0.73 5.63
CA GLU A 211 -7.59 0.32 4.87
C GLU A 211 -7.80 -0.09 3.41
N LEU A 212 -6.77 -0.65 2.77
CA LEU A 212 -6.88 -1.09 1.37
C LEU A 212 -7.82 -2.29 1.21
N ILE A 213 -7.80 -3.24 2.14
CA ILE A 213 -8.74 -4.36 2.16
C ILE A 213 -10.17 -3.84 2.29
N ASN A 214 -10.43 -2.94 3.24
CA ASN A 214 -11.74 -2.35 3.47
C ASN A 214 -12.25 -1.58 2.25
N ARG A 215 -11.39 -0.83 1.55
CA ARG A 215 -11.77 -0.10 0.32
C ARG A 215 -12.28 -1.03 -0.77
N ILE A 216 -11.61 -2.17 -1.02
CA ILE A 216 -12.07 -3.15 -2.01
C ILE A 216 -13.33 -3.86 -1.51
N THR A 217 -13.39 -4.22 -0.24
CA THR A 217 -14.57 -4.86 0.38
C THR A 217 -15.81 -3.98 0.26
N ASP A 218 -15.70 -2.70 0.59
CA ASP A 218 -16.80 -1.74 0.46
C ASP A 218 -17.26 -1.56 -0.98
N TYR A 219 -16.35 -1.62 -1.93
CA TYR A 219 -16.67 -1.54 -3.36
C TYR A 219 -17.41 -2.80 -3.83
N ILE A 220 -16.87 -3.99 -3.55
CA ILE A 220 -17.44 -5.28 -3.97
C ILE A 220 -18.83 -5.47 -3.37
N PHE A 221 -18.99 -5.23 -2.08
CA PHE A 221 -20.26 -5.43 -1.36
C PHE A 221 -21.08 -4.15 -1.21
N SER A 222 -20.91 -3.17 -2.11
CA SER A 222 -21.60 -1.88 -2.02
C SER A 222 -23.13 -1.97 -1.97
N LYS A 223 -23.71 -3.03 -2.52
CA LYS A 223 -25.17 -3.30 -2.53
C LYS A 223 -25.62 -4.22 -1.39
N GLU A 224 -24.70 -4.82 -0.66
CA GLU A 224 -24.94 -5.86 0.36
C GLU A 224 -24.66 -5.28 1.77
N GLU A 225 -25.56 -4.40 2.23
CA GLU A 225 -25.35 -3.63 3.47
C GLU A 225 -25.10 -4.51 4.69
N ASN A 226 -25.82 -5.64 4.82
CA ASN A 226 -25.65 -6.56 5.94
C ASN A 226 -24.26 -7.21 5.94
N ILE A 227 -23.79 -7.68 4.77
CA ILE A 227 -22.48 -8.29 4.62
C ILE A 227 -21.39 -7.29 4.92
N ARG A 228 -21.51 -6.08 4.39
CA ARG A 228 -20.55 -5.01 4.62
C ARG A 228 -20.45 -4.64 6.09
N LYS A 229 -21.58 -4.62 6.81
CA LYS A 229 -21.59 -4.36 8.25
C LYS A 229 -20.88 -5.46 9.03
N GLU A 230 -21.18 -6.73 8.78
CA GLU A 230 -20.53 -7.87 9.42
C GLU A 230 -19.02 -7.89 9.13
N LEU A 231 -18.62 -7.65 7.88
CA LEU A 231 -17.20 -7.57 7.51
C LEU A 231 -16.49 -6.39 8.19
N SER A 232 -17.16 -5.26 8.33
CA SER A 232 -16.64 -4.11 9.08
C SER A 232 -16.46 -4.41 10.57
N GLU A 233 -17.38 -5.17 11.18
CA GLU A 233 -17.23 -5.62 12.57
C GLU A 233 -16.06 -6.60 12.72
N ILE A 234 -15.89 -7.53 11.78
CA ILE A 234 -14.79 -8.50 11.78
C ILE A 234 -13.44 -7.79 11.57
N MET A 235 -13.33 -6.93 10.56
CA MET A 235 -12.06 -6.35 10.12
C MET A 235 -11.84 -4.90 10.60
N GLY A 236 -12.89 -4.23 11.06
CA GLY A 236 -12.86 -2.80 11.43
C GLY A 236 -12.59 -2.53 12.90
N GLY A 237 -12.93 -3.46 13.81
CA GLY A 237 -12.84 -3.24 15.25
C GLY A 237 -11.44 -2.85 15.71
N GLN A 238 -10.45 -3.62 15.34
CA GLN A 238 -9.05 -3.39 15.71
C GLN A 238 -8.50 -2.08 15.10
N VAL A 239 -8.88 -1.75 13.86
CA VAL A 239 -8.46 -0.50 13.20
C VAL A 239 -9.05 0.72 13.92
N LEU A 240 -10.32 0.66 14.34
CA LEU A 240 -10.99 1.73 15.08
C LEU A 240 -10.39 1.92 16.48
N GLU A 241 -10.06 0.84 17.19
CA GLU A 241 -9.39 0.90 18.48
C GLU A 241 -8.02 1.57 18.38
N LEU A 242 -7.19 1.12 17.42
CA LEU A 242 -5.86 1.71 17.18
C LEU A 242 -5.93 3.20 16.79
N GLU A 243 -6.93 3.61 16.02
CA GLU A 243 -7.12 5.00 15.64
C GLU A 243 -7.57 5.84 16.84
N SER A 244 -8.45 5.30 17.70
CA SER A 244 -8.85 5.93 18.96
C SER A 244 -7.64 6.14 19.87
N ASP A 245 -6.82 5.11 20.07
CA ASP A 245 -5.60 5.19 20.88
C ASP A 245 -4.60 6.22 20.33
N ARG A 246 -4.46 6.27 18.99
CA ARG A 246 -3.62 7.27 18.34
C ARG A 246 -4.11 8.69 18.56
N LEU A 247 -5.41 8.91 18.47
CA LEU A 247 -6.02 10.22 18.71
C LEU A 247 -5.87 10.65 20.17
N ILE A 248 -6.02 9.71 21.11
CA ILE A 248 -5.79 9.94 22.54
C ILE A 248 -4.32 10.32 22.78
N LYS A 249 -3.36 9.52 22.34
CA LYS A 249 -1.91 9.79 22.47
C LYS A 249 -1.52 11.14 21.85
N LYS A 250 -2.05 11.44 20.66
CA LYS A 250 -1.82 12.73 19.99
C LYS A 250 -2.42 13.89 20.76
N GLY A 251 -3.61 13.72 21.34
CA GLY A 251 -4.24 14.72 22.21
C GLY A 251 -3.42 14.97 23.48
N GLU A 252 -2.93 13.92 24.12
CA GLU A 252 -2.03 14.00 25.28
C GLU A 252 -0.74 14.74 24.98
N GLN A 253 -0.09 14.39 23.84
CA GLN A 253 1.15 15.04 23.41
C GLN A 253 0.95 16.54 23.14
N ILE A 254 -0.11 16.89 22.39
CA ILE A 254 -0.46 18.31 22.15
C ILE A 254 -0.78 19.03 23.47
N GLY A 255 -1.46 18.35 24.38
CA GLY A 255 -1.76 18.90 25.72
C GLY A 255 -0.48 19.16 26.52
N LEU A 256 0.49 18.25 26.48
CA LEU A 256 1.78 18.39 27.15
C LEU A 256 2.59 19.56 26.58
N GLU A 257 2.73 19.62 25.25
CA GLU A 257 3.46 20.69 24.55
C GLU A 257 2.85 22.09 24.82
N ARG A 258 1.52 22.19 24.81
CA ARG A 258 0.82 23.44 25.18
C ARG A 258 1.04 23.81 26.63
N GLY A 259 0.99 22.82 27.53
CA GLY A 259 1.26 23.01 28.94
C GLY A 259 2.68 23.53 29.20
N GLU A 260 3.69 22.94 28.60
CA GLU A 260 5.09 23.35 28.68
C GLU A 260 5.28 24.79 28.14
N THR A 261 4.68 25.07 26.98
CA THR A 261 4.72 26.41 26.36
C THR A 261 4.10 27.48 27.29
N ALA A 262 2.92 27.18 27.85
CA ALA A 262 2.22 28.11 28.75
C ALA A 262 3.02 28.37 30.04
N VAL A 263 3.65 27.32 30.62
CA VAL A 263 4.52 27.50 31.80
C VAL A 263 5.74 28.32 31.42
N THR A 264 6.37 28.06 30.29
CA THR A 264 7.55 28.81 29.83
C THR A 264 7.23 30.29 29.63
N ASN A 265 6.09 30.60 29.01
CA ASN A 265 5.62 31.95 28.81
C ASN A 265 5.33 32.66 30.15
N LEU A 266 4.68 31.95 31.09
CA LEU A 266 4.43 32.48 32.44
C LEU A 266 5.75 32.84 33.16
N VAL A 267 6.73 31.92 33.11
CA VAL A 267 8.04 32.15 33.70
C VAL A 267 8.69 33.40 33.12
N LYS A 268 8.68 33.54 31.77
CA LYS A 268 9.23 34.70 31.09
C LYS A 268 8.54 36.00 31.51
N LYS A 269 7.21 36.05 31.54
CA LYS A 269 6.45 37.22 31.96
C LYS A 269 6.73 37.59 33.40
N LEU A 270 6.88 36.62 34.30
CA LEU A 270 7.22 36.87 35.71
C LEU A 270 8.65 37.40 35.88
N MET A 271 9.61 36.89 35.05
CA MET A 271 10.96 37.44 35.02
C MET A 271 10.99 38.88 34.53
N ASP A 272 10.30 39.17 33.41
CA ASP A 272 10.23 40.51 32.85
C ASP A 272 9.57 41.52 33.83
N ALA A 273 8.63 41.04 34.62
CA ALA A 273 7.94 41.84 35.68
C ALA A 273 8.73 41.88 37.03
N ASN A 274 9.91 41.27 37.10
CA ASN A 274 10.75 41.14 38.31
C ASN A 274 10.02 40.52 39.52
N ARG A 275 9.07 39.59 39.25
CA ARG A 275 8.23 38.92 40.28
C ARG A 275 8.89 37.63 40.76
N ILE A 276 10.04 37.72 41.43
CA ILE A 276 10.89 36.57 41.82
C ILE A 276 10.21 35.66 42.85
N ASP A 277 9.43 36.20 43.78
CA ASP A 277 8.75 35.42 44.80
C ASP A 277 7.61 34.57 44.17
N ASP A 278 6.94 35.09 43.17
CA ASP A 278 5.94 34.34 42.39
C ASP A 278 6.60 33.23 41.56
N LEU A 279 7.78 33.47 40.97
CA LEU A 279 8.57 32.46 40.30
C LEU A 279 8.89 31.27 41.21
N LYS A 280 9.32 31.53 42.46
CA LYS A 280 9.59 30.47 43.42
C LYS A 280 8.32 29.72 43.79
N ARG A 281 7.20 30.41 43.92
CA ARG A 281 5.94 29.81 44.36
C ARG A 281 5.29 28.95 43.28
N ILE A 282 5.34 29.32 42.03
CA ILE A 282 4.73 28.52 40.94
C ILE A 282 5.39 27.17 40.74
N THR A 283 6.64 26.95 41.21
CA THR A 283 7.35 25.67 41.11
C THR A 283 6.78 24.62 42.06
N SER A 284 6.23 25.05 43.23
CA SER A 284 5.74 24.16 44.28
C SER A 284 4.21 24.21 44.47
N ASP A 285 3.54 25.29 44.05
CA ASP A 285 2.10 25.51 44.23
C ASP A 285 1.37 25.49 42.87
N THR A 286 0.82 24.34 42.51
CA THR A 286 0.12 24.13 41.24
C THR A 286 -1.14 24.99 41.11
N GLU A 287 -1.89 25.19 42.19
CA GLU A 287 -3.10 26.02 42.15
C GLU A 287 -2.77 27.48 41.97
N TYR A 288 -1.73 27.96 42.65
CA TYR A 288 -1.22 29.30 42.45
C TYR A 288 -0.70 29.53 41.04
N ARG A 289 0.00 28.56 40.47
CA ARG A 289 0.44 28.58 39.06
C ARG A 289 -0.74 28.72 38.11
N LYS A 290 -1.79 27.90 38.26
CA LYS A 290 -3.02 28.00 37.46
C LYS A 290 -3.70 29.36 37.60
N LYS A 291 -3.72 29.92 38.78
CA LYS A 291 -4.28 31.25 39.03
C LYS A 291 -3.51 32.32 38.28
N LEU A 292 -2.18 32.33 38.36
CA LEU A 292 -1.32 33.29 37.65
C LEU A 292 -1.38 33.13 36.12
N MET A 293 -1.49 31.91 35.63
CA MET A 293 -1.72 31.68 34.19
C MET A 293 -2.98 32.40 33.69
N ARG A 294 -4.10 32.28 34.44
CA ARG A 294 -5.34 33.00 34.08
C ARG A 294 -5.18 34.54 34.17
N GLU A 295 -4.51 35.03 35.20
CA GLU A 295 -4.28 36.48 35.39
C GLU A 295 -3.40 37.05 34.25
N MET A 296 -2.47 36.27 33.73
CA MET A 296 -1.52 36.69 32.68
C MET A 296 -1.94 36.30 31.27
N GLY A 297 -3.15 35.75 31.10
CA GLY A 297 -3.72 35.43 29.79
C GLY A 297 -3.05 34.26 29.09
N GLU A 298 -2.50 33.29 29.87
CA GLU A 298 -1.98 32.05 29.30
C GLU A 298 -3.09 31.00 29.23
N ASP A 299 -3.11 30.23 28.12
CA ASP A 299 -4.06 29.14 27.92
C ASP A 299 -3.80 28.01 28.92
N ILE A 300 -4.80 27.65 29.71
CA ILE A 300 -4.73 26.51 30.62
C ILE A 300 -5.25 25.30 29.86
N PRO A 301 -4.45 24.24 29.67
CA PRO A 301 -4.96 23.00 29.12
C PRO A 301 -6.15 22.52 29.96
N LYS A 302 -7.30 22.32 29.31
CA LYS A 302 -8.42 21.61 29.93
C LYS A 302 -8.04 20.13 29.97
N VAL A 303 -7.87 19.59 31.15
CA VAL A 303 -7.74 18.14 31.38
C VAL A 303 -9.09 17.49 31.11
#